data_750cc01598576768cb5723feb52a4449
#
_entry.id   750cc01598576768cb5723feb52a4449
#
_cell.length_a   1.000
_cell.length_b   1.000
_cell.length_c   1.000
_cell.angle_alpha   90.00
_cell.angle_beta   90.00
_cell.angle_gamma   90.00
#
_symmetry.space_group_name_H-M   'P 1'
#
loop_
_entity.id
_entity.type
_entity.pdbx_description
1 polymer ?
#
loop_
_entity_poly.entity_id
_entity_poly.type
_entity_poly.pdbx_seq_one_letter_code
_entity_poly.pdbx_strand_id
1 'polypeptide(L)'
;MTIRPRRSALYMPGANARALDKARSLPADVLILDLEDAVAPDAKEQARAQVVAAVHEGGYGSRELVIRVNGLDTQWGHADLVAAATSGADAVLICKVDSAEGVRQADRVLRAAGAPESLRLWMMMETPRAMLAAGDIAGACPRMECLVMGTSDLTKDLNAL
;
A
#
# COMPACT_ATOMS: atom_id res chain seq x y z
N MET A 1 -21.72 3.17 -4.70
CA MET A 1 -20.50 2.60 -4.09
C MET A 1 -20.65 1.08 -4.10
N THR A 2 -19.82 0.35 -4.82
CA THR A 2 -19.87 -1.12 -4.81
C THR A 2 -19.04 -1.58 -3.61
N ILE A 3 -19.66 -2.27 -2.66
CA ILE A 3 -18.96 -2.83 -1.50
C ILE A 3 -18.14 -4.02 -1.99
N ARG A 4 -16.80 -3.94 -1.89
CA ARG A 4 -15.92 -5.09 -2.13
C ARG A 4 -15.73 -5.87 -0.82
N PRO A 5 -15.84 -7.20 -0.82
CA PRO A 5 -15.49 -8.01 0.35
C PRO A 5 -13.96 -7.96 0.57
N ARG A 6 -13.53 -7.76 1.81
CA ARG A 6 -12.12 -7.77 2.23
C ARG A 6 -11.93 -8.72 3.43
N ARG A 7 -12.41 -9.95 3.28
CA ARG A 7 -12.35 -11.00 4.33
C ARG A 7 -10.94 -11.57 4.48
N SER A 8 -10.18 -11.55 3.37
CA SER A 8 -8.80 -12.02 3.32
C SER A 8 -7.94 -11.05 2.52
N ALA A 9 -6.83 -10.61 3.13
CA ALA A 9 -5.81 -9.79 2.49
C ALA A 9 -4.47 -10.52 2.59
N LEU A 10 -3.84 -10.81 1.44
CA LEU A 10 -2.62 -11.60 1.38
C LEU A 10 -1.46 -10.74 0.90
N TYR A 11 -0.40 -10.67 1.71
CA TYR A 11 0.84 -10.01 1.35
C TYR A 11 1.70 -10.87 0.44
N MET A 12 2.18 -10.28 -0.66
CA MET A 12 3.04 -10.94 -1.65
C MET A 12 4.34 -10.16 -1.79
N PRO A 13 5.52 -10.78 -1.52
CA PRO A 13 6.81 -10.09 -1.64
C PRO A 13 7.05 -9.59 -3.07
N GLY A 14 7.20 -8.28 -3.23
CA GLY A 14 7.39 -7.64 -4.55
C GLY A 14 8.68 -8.04 -5.26
N ALA A 15 9.71 -8.44 -4.52
CA ALA A 15 10.96 -8.95 -5.08
C ALA A 15 10.88 -10.41 -5.57
N ASN A 16 9.75 -11.11 -5.35
CA ASN A 16 9.62 -12.53 -5.70
C ASN A 16 8.62 -12.73 -6.86
N ALA A 17 9.13 -12.81 -8.09
CA ALA A 17 8.31 -13.00 -9.29
C ALA A 17 7.41 -14.24 -9.23
N ARG A 18 7.91 -15.36 -8.66
CA ARG A 18 7.12 -16.58 -8.50
C ARG A 18 5.94 -16.39 -7.53
N ALA A 19 6.13 -15.61 -6.47
CA ALA A 19 5.07 -15.30 -5.53
C ALA A 19 3.99 -14.42 -6.19
N LEU A 20 4.39 -13.41 -6.97
CA LEU A 20 3.47 -12.54 -7.72
C LEU A 20 2.66 -13.36 -8.74
N ASP A 21 3.30 -14.28 -9.45
CA ASP A 21 2.61 -15.17 -10.40
C ASP A 21 1.64 -16.12 -9.68
N LYS A 22 2.10 -16.78 -8.62
CA LYS A 22 1.25 -17.68 -7.81
C LYS A 22 0.01 -16.97 -7.24
N ALA A 23 0.12 -15.68 -6.90
CA ALA A 23 -0.98 -14.89 -6.37
C ALA A 23 -2.20 -14.83 -7.30
N ARG A 24 -2.01 -14.99 -8.61
CA ARG A 24 -3.09 -15.02 -9.60
C ARG A 24 -4.11 -16.17 -9.38
N SER A 25 -3.68 -17.24 -8.70
CA SER A 25 -4.52 -18.42 -8.43
C SER A 25 -4.98 -18.56 -6.98
N LEU A 26 -4.50 -17.70 -6.07
CA LEU A 26 -4.80 -17.83 -4.64
C LEU A 26 -6.20 -17.30 -4.30
N PRO A 27 -6.96 -17.96 -3.43
CA PRO A 27 -8.31 -17.56 -3.06
C PRO A 27 -8.29 -16.45 -1.98
N ALA A 28 -7.87 -15.23 -2.37
CA ALA A 28 -7.89 -14.06 -1.53
C ALA A 28 -8.79 -12.97 -2.13
N ASP A 29 -9.43 -12.15 -1.29
CA ASP A 29 -10.20 -11.00 -1.75
C ASP A 29 -9.26 -9.84 -2.16
N VAL A 30 -8.15 -9.68 -1.42
CA VAL A 30 -7.15 -8.62 -1.62
C VAL A 30 -5.75 -9.21 -1.75
N LEU A 31 -4.97 -8.70 -2.66
CA LEU A 31 -3.54 -8.97 -2.79
C LEU A 31 -2.76 -7.69 -2.53
N ILE A 32 -1.88 -7.70 -1.52
CA ILE A 32 -1.01 -6.59 -1.18
C ILE A 32 0.39 -6.92 -1.71
N LEU A 33 0.76 -6.29 -2.82
CA LEU A 33 2.06 -6.43 -3.46
C LEU A 33 3.06 -5.54 -2.72
N ASP A 34 4.01 -6.14 -2.04
CA ASP A 34 4.80 -5.48 -1.01
C ASP A 34 6.14 -4.97 -1.52
N LEU A 35 6.39 -3.67 -1.36
CA LEU A 35 7.68 -3.01 -1.62
C LEU A 35 8.42 -2.64 -0.33
N GLU A 36 7.79 -2.89 0.83
CA GLU A 36 8.32 -2.43 2.12
C GLU A 36 9.07 -3.58 2.83
N ASP A 37 8.59 -4.11 3.93
CA ASP A 37 9.31 -5.05 4.80
C ASP A 37 9.77 -6.34 4.11
N ALA A 38 9.01 -6.85 3.16
CA ALA A 38 9.36 -8.08 2.45
C ALA A 38 10.41 -7.90 1.35
N VAL A 39 11.01 -6.70 1.23
CA VAL A 39 12.01 -6.38 0.20
C VAL A 39 13.26 -5.78 0.84
N ALA A 40 14.40 -6.38 0.58
CA ALA A 40 15.69 -5.87 1.05
C ALA A 40 16.03 -4.49 0.42
N PRO A 41 16.79 -3.63 1.11
CA PRO A 41 17.09 -2.28 0.64
C PRO A 41 17.69 -2.21 -0.77
N ASP A 42 18.58 -3.11 -1.11
CA ASP A 42 19.26 -3.21 -2.40
C ASP A 42 18.35 -3.75 -3.53
N ALA A 43 17.24 -4.37 -3.19
CA ALA A 43 16.26 -4.92 -4.13
C ALA A 43 15.05 -3.99 -4.38
N LYS A 44 14.93 -2.87 -3.66
CA LYS A 44 13.74 -2.01 -3.69
C LYS A 44 13.39 -1.50 -5.10
N GLU A 45 14.36 -1.02 -5.85
CA GLU A 45 14.13 -0.49 -7.20
C GLU A 45 13.69 -1.58 -8.18
N GLN A 46 14.33 -2.75 -8.11
CA GLN A 46 13.96 -3.90 -8.93
C GLN A 46 12.56 -4.40 -8.57
N ALA A 47 12.24 -4.50 -7.29
CA ALA A 47 10.92 -4.92 -6.81
C ALA A 47 9.82 -3.96 -7.28
N ARG A 48 10.06 -2.64 -7.23
CA ARG A 48 9.14 -1.62 -7.77
C ARG A 48 8.81 -1.87 -9.23
N ALA A 49 9.84 -2.02 -10.07
CA ALA A 49 9.65 -2.29 -11.49
C ALA A 49 8.89 -3.60 -11.72
N GLN A 50 9.22 -4.65 -10.96
CA GLN A 50 8.60 -5.96 -11.05
C GLN A 50 7.12 -5.93 -10.63
N VAL A 51 6.78 -5.24 -9.55
CA VAL A 51 5.39 -5.11 -9.09
C VAL A 51 4.55 -4.34 -10.11
N VAL A 52 5.05 -3.21 -10.63
CA VAL A 52 4.34 -2.43 -11.66
C VAL A 52 4.11 -3.28 -12.92
N ALA A 53 5.12 -4.01 -13.37
CA ALA A 53 5.01 -4.91 -14.53
C ALA A 53 3.96 -6.00 -14.27
N ALA A 54 3.95 -6.63 -13.09
CA ALA A 54 2.99 -7.67 -12.74
C ALA A 54 1.54 -7.14 -12.69
N VAL A 55 1.32 -5.91 -12.19
CA VAL A 55 0.00 -5.28 -12.19
C VAL A 55 -0.47 -5.00 -13.63
N HIS A 56 0.40 -4.45 -14.49
CA HIS A 56 0.09 -4.20 -15.91
C HIS A 56 -0.21 -5.49 -16.68
N GLU A 57 0.52 -6.57 -16.43
CA GLU A 57 0.28 -7.88 -17.02
C GLU A 57 -1.08 -8.45 -16.63
N GLY A 58 -1.55 -8.15 -15.41
CA GLY A 58 -2.86 -8.54 -14.93
C GLY A 58 -3.00 -10.03 -14.61
N GLY A 59 -4.19 -10.59 -14.86
CA GLY A 59 -4.48 -12.00 -14.58
C GLY A 59 -4.92 -12.27 -13.15
N TYR A 60 -5.13 -11.25 -12.33
CA TYR A 60 -5.54 -11.39 -10.93
C TYR A 60 -7.05 -11.51 -10.72
N GLY A 61 -7.84 -11.50 -11.80
CA GLY A 61 -9.30 -11.65 -11.77
C GLY A 61 -9.98 -10.47 -11.06
N SER A 62 -10.91 -10.76 -10.15
CA SER A 62 -11.68 -9.76 -9.40
C SER A 62 -11.03 -9.32 -8.07
N ARG A 63 -9.82 -9.80 -7.78
CA ARG A 63 -9.09 -9.47 -6.56
C ARG A 63 -8.74 -7.99 -6.54
N GLU A 64 -8.86 -7.37 -5.38
CA GLU A 64 -8.39 -6.01 -5.19
C GLU A 64 -6.87 -5.99 -5.12
N LEU A 65 -6.23 -5.24 -6.02
CA LEU A 65 -4.77 -5.11 -6.08
C LEU A 65 -4.31 -3.86 -5.34
N VAL A 66 -3.51 -4.05 -4.31
CA VAL A 66 -2.95 -2.99 -3.49
C VAL A 66 -1.43 -3.06 -3.55
N ILE A 67 -0.76 -1.93 -3.78
CA ILE A 67 0.71 -1.84 -3.69
C ILE A 67 1.05 -1.24 -2.34
N ARG A 68 1.76 -2.00 -1.49
CA ARG A 68 2.33 -1.46 -0.25
C ARG A 68 3.67 -0.79 -0.57
N VAL A 69 3.72 0.52 -0.32
CA VAL A 69 4.89 1.36 -0.61
C VAL A 69 5.65 1.68 0.68
N ASN A 70 6.93 2.01 0.52
CA ASN A 70 7.74 2.50 1.64
C ASN A 70 7.22 3.85 2.16
N GLY A 71 7.49 4.16 3.41
CA GLY A 71 7.12 5.45 4.02
C GLY A 71 7.71 6.64 3.23
N LEU A 72 6.99 7.75 3.21
CA LEU A 72 7.42 8.97 2.48
C LEU A 72 8.66 9.64 3.09
N ASP A 73 9.02 9.28 4.31
CA ASP A 73 10.23 9.68 5.01
C ASP A 73 11.48 8.89 4.59
N THR A 74 11.30 7.82 3.79
CA THR A 74 12.39 7.02 3.24
C THR A 74 12.82 7.50 1.85
N GLN A 75 14.02 7.14 1.43
CA GLN A 75 14.53 7.44 0.09
C GLN A 75 13.73 6.77 -1.04
N TRP A 76 12.92 5.75 -0.76
CA TRP A 76 12.16 4.97 -1.75
C TRP A 76 10.71 5.41 -1.88
N GLY A 77 10.10 5.91 -0.78
CA GLY A 77 8.65 6.10 -0.69
C GLY A 77 8.07 7.00 -1.78
N HIS A 78 8.74 8.12 -2.11
CA HIS A 78 8.29 9.01 -3.18
C HIS A 78 8.28 8.31 -4.55
N ALA A 79 9.36 7.60 -4.89
CA ALA A 79 9.49 6.91 -6.17
C ALA A 79 8.52 5.72 -6.27
N ASP A 80 8.27 5.01 -5.17
CA ASP A 80 7.26 3.95 -5.10
C ASP A 80 5.86 4.50 -5.37
N LEU A 81 5.51 5.62 -4.73
CA LEU A 81 4.21 6.25 -4.86
C LEU A 81 3.96 6.76 -6.28
N VAL A 82 4.98 7.38 -6.91
CA VAL A 82 4.93 7.81 -8.32
C VAL A 82 4.73 6.62 -9.24
N ALA A 83 5.46 5.53 -9.04
CA ALA A 83 5.33 4.33 -9.85
C ALA A 83 3.96 3.64 -9.70
N ALA A 84 3.42 3.63 -8.47
CA ALA A 84 2.10 3.10 -8.20
C ALA A 84 0.96 3.93 -8.79
N ALA A 85 1.15 5.25 -8.94
CA ALA A 85 0.12 6.20 -9.41
C ALA A 85 -0.53 5.80 -10.73
N THR A 86 0.23 5.25 -11.67
CA THR A 86 -0.23 4.87 -13.01
C THR A 86 -0.13 3.37 -13.28
N SER A 87 0.11 2.56 -12.25
CA SER A 87 0.30 1.11 -12.38
C SER A 87 -0.96 0.34 -12.78
N GLY A 88 -2.14 0.90 -12.53
CA GLY A 88 -3.42 0.19 -12.68
C GLY A 88 -3.86 -0.57 -11.43
N ALA A 89 -3.17 -0.43 -10.30
CA ALA A 89 -3.63 -0.96 -9.03
C ALA A 89 -4.92 -0.29 -8.55
N ASP A 90 -5.70 -0.98 -7.72
CA ASP A 90 -6.93 -0.43 -7.12
C ASP A 90 -6.60 0.55 -5.97
N ALA A 91 -5.54 0.29 -5.20
CA ALA A 91 -5.13 1.12 -4.08
C ALA A 91 -3.62 1.11 -3.84
N VAL A 92 -3.16 2.11 -3.08
CA VAL A 92 -1.81 2.18 -2.52
C VAL A 92 -1.90 2.18 -1.01
N LEU A 93 -1.19 1.25 -0.36
CA LEU A 93 -1.06 1.16 1.08
C LEU A 93 0.25 1.82 1.51
N ILE A 94 0.16 2.90 2.29
CA ILE A 94 1.32 3.69 2.72
C ILE A 94 1.65 3.35 4.17
N CYS A 95 2.95 3.06 4.40
CA CYS A 95 3.49 2.80 5.73
C CYS A 95 3.87 4.08 6.47
N LYS A 96 3.93 4.01 7.81
CA LYS A 96 4.45 5.05 8.70
C LYS A 96 3.78 6.43 8.56
N VAL A 97 2.52 6.48 8.16
CA VAL A 97 1.72 7.71 8.16
C VAL A 97 1.08 7.90 9.54
N ASP A 98 1.38 9.00 10.19
CA ASP A 98 0.95 9.29 11.56
C ASP A 98 0.11 10.58 11.70
N SER A 99 -0.30 11.17 10.58
CA SER A 99 -1.07 12.42 10.56
C SER A 99 -1.90 12.58 9.29
N ALA A 100 -2.98 13.36 9.39
CA ALA A 100 -3.77 13.76 8.23
C ALA A 100 -2.95 14.52 7.17
N GLU A 101 -1.92 15.26 7.57
CA GLU A 101 -1.05 15.95 6.62
C GLU A 101 -0.20 14.99 5.81
N GLY A 102 0.30 13.91 6.42
CA GLY A 102 0.98 12.84 5.68
C GLY A 102 0.11 12.22 4.59
N VAL A 103 -1.18 11.98 4.89
CA VAL A 103 -2.16 11.51 3.89
C VAL A 103 -2.35 12.52 2.76
N ARG A 104 -2.52 13.81 3.09
CA ARG A 104 -2.66 14.87 2.08
C ARG A 104 -1.41 15.02 1.23
N GLN A 105 -0.22 14.84 1.81
CA GLN A 105 1.04 14.84 1.07
C GLN A 105 1.05 13.71 0.04
N ALA A 106 0.67 12.50 0.44
CA ALA A 106 0.57 11.35 -0.47
C ALA A 106 -0.44 11.61 -1.61
N ASP A 107 -1.62 12.16 -1.31
CA ASP A 107 -2.62 12.49 -2.33
C ASP A 107 -2.09 13.54 -3.33
N ARG A 108 -1.33 14.55 -2.86
CA ARG A 108 -0.69 15.53 -3.76
C ARG A 108 0.33 14.87 -4.69
N VAL A 109 1.16 13.95 -4.18
CA VAL A 109 2.12 13.22 -5.01
C VAL A 109 1.41 12.37 -6.06
N LEU A 110 0.37 11.63 -5.68
CA LEU A 110 -0.43 10.83 -6.61
C LEU A 110 -1.06 11.69 -7.71
N ARG A 111 -1.67 12.82 -7.35
CA ARG A 111 -2.26 13.76 -8.32
C ARG A 111 -1.21 14.31 -9.28
N ALA A 112 -0.07 14.73 -8.77
CA ALA A 112 1.04 15.25 -9.59
C ALA A 112 1.60 14.18 -10.54
N ALA A 113 1.58 12.90 -10.14
CA ALA A 113 1.98 11.76 -10.95
C ALA A 113 0.90 11.27 -11.92
N GLY A 114 -0.27 11.92 -12.00
CA GLY A 114 -1.34 11.57 -12.93
C GLY A 114 -2.22 10.39 -12.50
N ALA A 115 -2.28 10.08 -11.20
CA ALA A 115 -3.12 9.00 -10.70
C ALA A 115 -4.61 9.23 -11.03
N PRO A 116 -5.33 8.21 -11.55
CA PRO A 116 -6.76 8.32 -11.78
C PRO A 116 -7.51 8.52 -10.47
N GLU A 117 -8.69 9.15 -10.50
CA GLU A 117 -9.51 9.37 -9.30
C GLU A 117 -9.97 8.06 -8.63
N SER A 118 -10.01 6.97 -9.39
CA SER A 118 -10.36 5.63 -8.90
C SER A 118 -9.29 5.02 -8.00
N LEU A 119 -8.02 5.41 -8.12
CA LEU A 119 -6.95 4.89 -7.26
C LEU A 119 -7.18 5.34 -5.81
N ARG A 120 -7.27 4.39 -4.89
CA ARG A 120 -7.55 4.63 -3.48
C ARG A 120 -6.28 4.68 -2.63
N LEU A 121 -6.39 5.32 -1.47
CA LEU A 121 -5.36 5.37 -0.44
C LEU A 121 -5.77 4.51 0.75
N TRP A 122 -4.86 3.63 1.14
CA TRP A 122 -4.93 2.86 2.38
C TRP A 122 -3.76 3.28 3.28
N MET A 123 -3.97 3.31 4.58
CA MET A 123 -2.93 3.69 5.54
C MET A 123 -2.64 2.54 6.48
N MET A 124 -1.35 2.26 6.68
CA MET A 124 -0.89 1.33 7.70
C MET A 124 -0.90 2.03 9.06
N MET A 125 -1.76 1.57 9.94
CA MET A 125 -1.90 2.05 11.32
C MET A 125 -0.94 1.24 12.22
N GLU A 126 0.30 1.69 12.31
CA GLU A 126 1.40 0.93 12.90
C GLU A 126 2.26 1.75 13.87
N THR A 127 1.88 3.00 14.14
CA THR A 127 2.52 3.84 15.16
C THR A 127 1.50 4.28 16.21
N PRO A 128 1.90 4.49 17.48
CA PRO A 128 1.01 5.01 18.52
C PRO A 128 0.39 6.36 18.14
N ARG A 129 1.15 7.21 17.45
CA ARG A 129 0.66 8.52 16.97
C ARG A 129 -0.46 8.37 15.93
N ALA A 130 -0.31 7.45 14.97
CA ALA A 130 -1.34 7.14 13.99
C ALA A 130 -2.64 6.71 14.68
N MET A 131 -2.56 5.87 15.71
CA MET A 131 -3.72 5.43 16.47
C MET A 131 -4.48 6.57 17.12
N LEU A 132 -3.76 7.53 17.71
CA LEU A 132 -4.37 8.74 18.30
C LEU A 132 -4.98 9.67 17.25
N ALA A 133 -4.45 9.69 16.03
CA ALA A 133 -4.90 10.53 14.92
C ALA A 133 -5.83 9.80 13.93
N ALA A 134 -6.30 8.58 14.24
CA ALA A 134 -7.01 7.72 13.31
C ALA A 134 -8.23 8.38 12.65
N GLY A 135 -9.03 9.15 13.41
CA GLY A 135 -10.16 9.88 12.86
C GLY A 135 -9.77 10.95 11.84
N ASP A 136 -8.72 11.72 12.14
CA ASP A 136 -8.21 12.77 11.24
C ASP A 136 -7.58 12.16 9.98
N ILE A 137 -6.86 11.05 10.13
CA ILE A 137 -6.28 10.29 9.01
C ILE A 137 -7.39 9.76 8.10
N ALA A 138 -8.43 9.14 8.65
CA ALA A 138 -9.55 8.59 7.89
C ALA A 138 -10.31 9.64 7.08
N GLY A 139 -10.41 10.87 7.60
CA GLY A 139 -11.08 11.99 6.94
C GLY A 139 -10.19 12.89 6.08
N ALA A 140 -8.91 12.56 5.90
CA ALA A 140 -7.90 13.51 5.40
C ALA A 140 -8.07 13.89 3.92
N CYS A 141 -8.55 12.98 3.06
CA CYS A 141 -8.79 13.26 1.64
C CYS A 141 -9.84 12.30 1.04
N PRO A 142 -10.44 12.65 -0.13
CA PRO A 142 -11.46 11.81 -0.78
C PRO A 142 -10.98 10.44 -1.27
N ARG A 143 -9.66 10.23 -1.43
CA ARG A 143 -9.08 8.93 -1.83
C ARG A 143 -8.98 7.95 -0.67
N MET A 144 -9.04 8.43 0.59
CA MET A 144 -8.94 7.55 1.76
C MET A 144 -10.08 6.54 1.76
N GLU A 145 -9.72 5.26 1.92
CA GLU A 145 -10.69 4.17 1.88
C GLU A 145 -10.51 3.14 2.99
N CYS A 146 -9.28 2.83 3.39
CA CYS A 146 -9.03 1.75 4.34
C CYS A 146 -7.89 2.08 5.32
N LEU A 147 -8.08 1.69 6.57
CA LEU A 147 -7.05 1.67 7.59
C LEU A 147 -6.67 0.19 7.87
N VAL A 148 -5.39 -0.13 7.74
CA VAL A 148 -4.86 -1.49 7.95
C VAL A 148 -4.03 -1.52 9.23
N MET A 149 -4.32 -2.43 10.14
CA MET A 149 -3.57 -2.54 11.40
C MET A 149 -2.22 -3.21 11.18
N GLY A 150 -1.13 -2.48 11.48
CA GLY A 150 0.24 -2.98 11.49
C GLY A 150 0.64 -3.37 12.92
N THR A 151 0.16 -4.51 13.40
CA THR A 151 0.26 -4.90 14.82
C THR A 151 1.70 -5.13 15.29
N SER A 152 2.59 -5.62 14.43
CA SER A 152 3.98 -5.91 14.81
C SER A 152 4.74 -4.66 15.19
N ASP A 153 4.72 -3.63 14.33
CA ASP A 153 5.41 -2.37 14.60
C ASP A 153 4.74 -1.61 15.75
N LEU A 154 3.42 -1.59 15.80
CA LEU A 154 2.68 -0.95 16.89
C LEU A 154 3.04 -1.58 18.24
N THR A 155 3.10 -2.92 18.33
CA THR A 155 3.49 -3.64 19.56
C THR A 155 4.92 -3.26 19.98
N LYS A 156 5.84 -3.21 19.01
CA LYS A 156 7.22 -2.82 19.23
C LYS A 156 7.34 -1.38 19.76
N ASP A 157 6.67 -0.44 19.10
CA ASP A 157 6.74 0.99 19.47
C ASP A 157 6.09 1.26 20.83
N LEU A 158 5.06 0.49 21.21
CA LEU A 158 4.41 0.58 22.51
C LEU A 158 5.20 -0.16 23.61
N ASN A 159 6.27 -0.90 23.29
CA ASN A 159 6.92 -1.85 24.19
C ASN A 159 5.94 -2.80 24.87
N ALA A 160 4.89 -3.20 24.16
CA ALA A 160 3.87 -4.13 24.63
C ALA A 160 4.37 -5.57 24.50
N LEU A 161 3.93 -6.42 25.45
CA LEU A 161 4.26 -7.86 25.48
C LEU A 161 3.18 -8.69 24.79
#